data_52e27f19175a531f54af727db27e2fd7
#
_entry.id   52e27f19175a531f54af727db27e2fd7
#
_cell.length_a   1.000
_cell.length_b   1.000
_cell.length_c   1.000
_cell.angle_alpha   90.00
_cell.angle_beta   90.00
_cell.angle_gamma   90.00
#
_symmetry.space_group_name_H-M   'P 1'
#
loop_
_entity.id
_entity.type
_entity.pdbx_description
1 polymer ?
#
loop_
_entity_poly.entity_id
_entity_poly.type
_entity_poly.pdbx_seq_one_letter_code
_entity_poly.pdbx_strand_id
1 'polypeptide(L)'
;MQIAHIGAQTTLNEKIIYAPSKILFPGSKKESIEMSKNDILRIENDFVNAAIRAKKSGFDGIEIHAAHFYLLSLFLWPVFNKRNDEYEGNSKNRARIIIEIIEKIRKEVGNDFIISLKINSEDGIENGISEDDFILTCKLAEKSGVDIIQVSGMEWTKGKIDSKILPFFDRAKKVAEILSIPVILIGNIREVDTIQFALNNSKIEYFGIARPLICEVDLVKKWNNGDFKKSNCISCNTCLKKYSTCVFNKNQRLYP
;
A
#
# COMPACT_ATOMS: atom_id res chain seq x y z
N MET A 1 -12.24 -1.79 -3.14
CA MET A 1 -11.39 -2.12 -4.33
C MET A 1 -10.07 -1.36 -4.22
N GLN A 2 -8.90 -2.00 -4.50
CA GLN A 2 -7.62 -1.26 -4.54
C GLN A 2 -7.37 -0.72 -5.96
N ILE A 3 -6.97 0.56 -6.06
CA ILE A 3 -6.60 1.24 -7.30
C ILE A 3 -5.14 1.65 -7.26
N ALA A 4 -4.41 1.44 -8.36
CA ALA A 4 -2.97 1.66 -8.42
C ALA A 4 -2.49 2.01 -9.82
N HIS A 5 -1.33 2.66 -9.89
CA HIS A 5 -0.56 2.83 -11.11
C HIS A 5 0.87 2.33 -10.85
N ILE A 6 1.31 1.35 -11.62
CA ILE A 6 2.57 0.63 -11.36
C ILE A 6 3.83 1.51 -11.53
N GLY A 7 3.75 2.58 -12.33
CA GLY A 7 4.87 3.49 -12.55
C GLY A 7 6.08 2.81 -13.19
N ALA A 8 7.26 3.15 -12.69
CA ALA A 8 8.53 2.65 -13.22
C ALA A 8 8.79 1.15 -12.99
N GLN A 9 7.96 0.48 -12.17
CA GLN A 9 8.06 -0.97 -11.94
C GLN A 9 7.41 -1.83 -13.04
N THR A 10 6.83 -1.22 -14.08
CA THR A 10 6.18 -2.00 -15.13
C THR A 10 7.14 -3.01 -15.78
N THR A 11 6.68 -4.24 -15.90
CA THR A 11 7.35 -5.31 -16.64
C THR A 11 6.77 -5.48 -18.05
N LEU A 12 5.74 -4.72 -18.37
CA LEU A 12 5.10 -4.70 -19.67
C LEU A 12 5.96 -3.93 -20.68
N ASN A 13 5.84 -4.28 -21.94
CA ASN A 13 6.55 -3.56 -23.02
C ASN A 13 5.82 -2.26 -23.36
N GLU A 14 5.68 -1.38 -22.38
CA GLU A 14 5.03 -0.09 -22.54
C GLU A 14 5.89 0.84 -23.41
N LYS A 15 5.23 1.62 -24.29
CA LYS A 15 5.92 2.64 -25.09
C LYS A 15 6.47 3.76 -24.21
N ILE A 16 5.71 4.15 -23.20
CA ILE A 16 6.02 5.22 -22.24
C ILE A 16 5.87 4.69 -20.83
N ILE A 17 6.90 4.87 -20.02
CA ILE A 17 6.91 4.54 -18.59
C ILE A 17 6.98 5.85 -17.83
N TYR A 18 5.98 6.13 -17.00
CA TYR A 18 5.89 7.34 -16.19
C TYR A 18 6.51 7.16 -14.81
N ALA A 19 7.24 8.20 -14.36
CA ALA A 19 7.73 8.35 -13.00
C ALA A 19 7.79 9.85 -12.62
N PRO A 20 7.99 10.20 -11.34
CA PRO A 20 8.20 11.61 -10.97
C PRO A 20 9.39 12.23 -11.69
N SER A 21 10.44 11.46 -11.97
CA SER A 21 11.64 11.91 -12.68
C SER A 21 12.12 10.86 -13.67
N LYS A 22 13.04 11.22 -14.56
CA LYS A 22 13.70 10.27 -15.44
C LYS A 22 14.61 9.35 -14.64
N ILE A 23 14.23 8.08 -14.50
CA ILE A 23 14.96 7.06 -13.75
C ILE A 23 14.99 5.73 -14.51
N LEU A 24 16.07 4.98 -14.32
CA LEU A 24 16.11 3.55 -14.63
C LEU A 24 15.83 2.79 -13.33
N PHE A 25 14.59 2.34 -13.15
CA PHE A 25 14.21 1.63 -11.93
C PHE A 25 14.93 0.27 -11.87
N PRO A 26 15.43 -0.17 -10.68
CA PRO A 26 16.10 -1.46 -10.53
C PRO A 26 15.26 -2.63 -11.07
N GLY A 27 15.82 -3.38 -12.03
CA GLY A 27 15.12 -4.47 -12.72
C GLY A 27 14.32 -4.06 -13.95
N SER A 28 14.14 -2.77 -14.22
CA SER A 28 13.56 -2.27 -15.47
C SER A 28 14.58 -2.30 -16.60
N LYS A 29 14.11 -2.59 -17.83
CA LYS A 29 14.94 -2.54 -19.06
C LYS A 29 14.89 -1.18 -19.75
N LYS A 30 14.03 -0.29 -19.30
CA LYS A 30 13.76 0.98 -19.95
C LYS A 30 13.68 2.09 -18.92
N GLU A 31 14.26 3.24 -19.25
CA GLU A 31 14.10 4.44 -18.43
C GLU A 31 12.66 4.95 -18.51
N SER A 32 12.20 5.46 -17.35
CA SER A 32 10.97 6.25 -17.31
C SER A 32 11.22 7.65 -17.88
N ILE A 33 10.13 8.31 -18.24
CA ILE A 33 10.13 9.75 -18.50
C ILE A 33 9.55 10.49 -17.30
N GLU A 34 10.08 11.68 -17.06
CA GLU A 34 9.50 12.58 -16.07
C GLU A 34 8.11 13.02 -16.52
N MET A 35 7.13 12.89 -15.63
CA MET A 35 5.77 13.35 -15.87
C MET A 35 5.72 14.86 -16.00
N SER A 36 5.11 15.37 -17.06
CA SER A 36 4.70 16.77 -17.13
C SER A 36 3.55 17.06 -16.13
N LYS A 37 3.27 18.33 -15.86
CA LYS A 37 2.10 18.70 -15.04
C LYS A 37 0.78 18.23 -15.66
N ASN A 38 0.69 18.21 -16.99
CA ASN A 38 -0.47 17.65 -17.68
C ASN A 38 -0.60 16.14 -17.50
N ASP A 39 0.53 15.40 -17.44
CA ASP A 39 0.51 13.96 -17.14
C ASP A 39 0.06 13.72 -15.69
N ILE A 40 0.53 14.53 -14.74
CA ILE A 40 0.09 14.47 -13.34
C ILE A 40 -1.42 14.67 -13.28
N LEU A 41 -1.93 15.75 -13.86
CA LEU A 41 -3.38 16.04 -13.88
C LEU A 41 -4.20 14.91 -14.52
N ARG A 42 -3.70 14.32 -15.62
CA ARG A 42 -4.35 13.18 -16.26
C ARG A 42 -4.42 11.97 -15.33
N ILE A 43 -3.30 11.62 -14.68
CA ILE A 43 -3.25 10.49 -13.73
C ILE A 43 -4.19 10.73 -12.53
N GLU A 44 -4.22 11.92 -11.98
CA GLU A 44 -5.17 12.26 -10.91
C GLU A 44 -6.61 12.03 -11.34
N ASN A 45 -6.99 12.49 -12.54
CA ASN A 45 -8.31 12.27 -13.09
C ASN A 45 -8.60 10.77 -13.35
N ASP A 46 -7.58 9.98 -13.72
CA ASP A 46 -7.73 8.53 -13.91
C ASP A 46 -8.04 7.84 -12.57
N PHE A 47 -7.40 8.25 -11.46
CA PHE A 47 -7.72 7.78 -10.11
C PHE A 47 -9.15 8.16 -9.71
N VAL A 48 -9.55 9.41 -9.96
CA VAL A 48 -10.93 9.89 -9.70
C VAL A 48 -11.96 9.08 -10.46
N ASN A 49 -11.73 8.90 -11.76
CA ASN A 49 -12.62 8.11 -12.62
C ASN A 49 -12.70 6.64 -12.17
N ALA A 50 -11.59 6.07 -11.69
CA ALA A 50 -11.58 4.71 -11.14
C ALA A 50 -12.43 4.62 -9.86
N ALA A 51 -12.33 5.61 -8.96
CA ALA A 51 -13.14 5.67 -7.74
C ALA A 51 -14.64 5.81 -8.04
N ILE A 52 -14.99 6.66 -9.00
CA ILE A 52 -16.39 6.82 -9.47
C ILE A 52 -16.92 5.51 -10.03
N ARG A 53 -16.14 4.81 -10.86
CA ARG A 53 -16.55 3.49 -11.39
C ARG A 53 -16.73 2.46 -10.29
N ALA A 54 -15.83 2.44 -9.28
CA ALA A 54 -15.94 1.55 -8.12
C ALA A 54 -17.27 1.80 -7.37
N LYS A 55 -17.57 3.06 -7.05
CA LYS A 55 -18.82 3.43 -6.38
C LYS A 55 -20.05 3.02 -7.18
N LYS A 56 -20.08 3.30 -8.48
CA LYS A 56 -21.17 2.90 -9.39
C LYS A 56 -21.32 1.38 -9.49
N SER A 57 -20.24 0.62 -9.28
CA SER A 57 -20.27 -0.86 -9.30
C SER A 57 -20.65 -1.47 -7.96
N GLY A 58 -21.04 -0.67 -6.95
CA GLY A 58 -21.52 -1.15 -5.66
C GLY A 58 -20.42 -1.52 -4.66
N PHE A 59 -19.19 -1.04 -4.85
CA PHE A 59 -18.16 -1.15 -3.80
C PHE A 59 -18.44 -0.15 -2.68
N ASP A 60 -18.16 -0.54 -1.44
CA ASP A 60 -18.29 0.33 -0.24
C ASP A 60 -17.16 1.35 -0.15
N GLY A 61 -16.05 1.13 -0.85
CA GLY A 61 -14.89 2.01 -0.84
C GLY A 61 -13.77 1.58 -1.77
N ILE A 62 -12.73 2.42 -1.78
CA ILE A 62 -11.48 2.16 -2.49
C ILE A 62 -10.29 2.25 -1.56
N GLU A 63 -9.19 1.62 -1.96
CA GLU A 63 -7.87 1.84 -1.39
C GLU A 63 -6.94 2.41 -2.46
N ILE A 64 -6.37 3.59 -2.18
CA ILE A 64 -5.35 4.22 -3.01
C ILE A 64 -4.00 3.59 -2.68
N HIS A 65 -3.34 2.99 -3.66
CA HIS A 65 -2.05 2.35 -3.45
C HIS A 65 -0.90 3.35 -3.64
N ALA A 66 -0.35 3.85 -2.54
CA ALA A 66 0.81 4.74 -2.50
C ALA A 66 2.02 4.09 -1.81
N ALA A 67 2.27 2.81 -2.11
CA ALA A 67 3.31 2.00 -1.49
C ALA A 67 4.14 1.25 -2.53
N HIS A 68 5.17 0.51 -2.10
CA HIS A 68 5.88 -0.53 -2.85
C HIS A 68 6.53 -0.05 -4.15
N PHE A 69 7.06 1.17 -4.19
CA PHE A 69 7.67 1.79 -5.39
C PHE A 69 6.73 1.96 -6.60
N TYR A 70 5.41 1.90 -6.38
CA TYR A 70 4.46 2.26 -7.41
C TYR A 70 4.43 3.77 -7.62
N LEU A 71 3.77 4.26 -8.65
CA LEU A 71 3.89 5.65 -9.09
C LEU A 71 3.77 6.66 -7.94
N LEU A 72 2.70 6.56 -7.13
CA LEU A 72 2.46 7.52 -6.04
C LEU A 72 3.52 7.43 -4.93
N SER A 73 4.00 6.21 -4.65
CA SER A 73 5.09 5.99 -3.70
C SER A 73 6.39 6.62 -4.18
N LEU A 74 6.70 6.57 -5.48
CA LEU A 74 7.92 7.18 -6.04
C LEU A 74 7.94 8.70 -5.89
N PHE A 75 6.78 9.38 -5.87
CA PHE A 75 6.71 10.81 -5.58
C PHE A 75 7.15 11.14 -4.15
N LEU A 76 6.84 10.27 -3.18
CA LEU A 76 7.24 10.46 -1.78
C LEU A 76 8.75 10.35 -1.56
N TRP A 77 9.47 9.68 -2.45
CA TRP A 77 10.87 9.31 -2.25
C TRP A 77 11.86 10.34 -2.76
N PRO A 78 12.67 10.96 -1.89
CA PRO A 78 13.68 11.93 -2.31
C PRO A 78 14.71 11.36 -3.28
N VAL A 79 14.95 10.03 -3.22
CA VAL A 79 15.91 9.34 -4.11
C VAL A 79 15.42 9.29 -5.56
N PHE A 80 14.11 9.09 -5.77
CA PHE A 80 13.51 8.94 -7.10
C PHE A 80 12.79 10.18 -7.59
N ASN A 81 12.36 11.06 -6.69
CA ASN A 81 11.74 12.32 -7.03
C ASN A 81 12.80 13.42 -7.06
N LYS A 82 13.27 13.76 -8.24
CA LYS A 82 14.28 14.80 -8.52
C LYS A 82 13.69 15.92 -9.38
N ARG A 83 12.40 16.17 -9.24
CA ARG A 83 11.72 17.28 -9.92
C ARG A 83 12.24 18.62 -9.40
N ASN A 84 11.93 19.68 -10.11
CA ASN A 84 12.26 21.06 -9.71
C ASN A 84 11.01 21.94 -9.61
N ASP A 85 9.87 21.35 -9.28
CA ASP A 85 8.57 22.01 -9.17
C ASP A 85 7.89 21.74 -7.82
N GLU A 86 6.61 22.09 -7.70
CA GLU A 86 5.83 21.98 -6.47
C GLU A 86 5.58 20.54 -5.99
N TYR A 87 5.99 19.52 -6.74
CA TYR A 87 5.87 18.10 -6.37
C TYR A 87 7.16 17.52 -5.78
N GLU A 88 8.19 18.33 -5.55
CA GLU A 88 9.51 17.94 -5.01
C GLU A 88 9.93 18.84 -3.85
N GLY A 89 11.06 18.50 -3.22
CA GLY A 89 11.69 19.24 -2.13
C GLY A 89 11.24 18.73 -0.76
N ASN A 90 10.40 19.47 -0.06
CA ASN A 90 9.96 19.06 1.27
C ASN A 90 8.87 17.99 1.23
N SER A 91 8.65 17.34 2.37
CA SER A 91 7.69 16.24 2.53
C SER A 91 6.27 16.57 2.07
N LYS A 92 5.81 17.82 2.33
CA LYS A 92 4.48 18.28 1.92
C LYS A 92 4.37 18.33 0.39
N ASN A 93 5.40 18.81 -0.28
CA ASN A 93 5.43 18.86 -1.75
C ASN A 93 5.48 17.47 -2.36
N ARG A 94 6.28 16.56 -1.79
CA ARG A 94 6.36 15.17 -2.27
C ARG A 94 5.04 14.41 -2.08
N ALA A 95 4.27 14.72 -1.03
CA ALA A 95 2.95 14.15 -0.80
C ALA A 95 1.84 14.75 -1.67
N ARG A 96 2.07 15.89 -2.32
CA ARG A 96 1.08 16.72 -3.01
C ARG A 96 0.17 15.93 -3.96
N ILE A 97 0.72 15.15 -4.86
CA ILE A 97 -0.09 14.38 -5.82
C ILE A 97 -1.08 13.42 -5.12
N ILE A 98 -0.67 12.81 -4.01
CA ILE A 98 -1.53 11.90 -3.22
C ILE A 98 -2.67 12.70 -2.61
N ILE A 99 -2.36 13.85 -2.05
CA ILE A 99 -3.34 14.73 -1.39
C ILE A 99 -4.34 15.26 -2.42
N GLU A 100 -3.88 15.75 -3.56
CA GLU A 100 -4.73 16.25 -4.65
C GLU A 100 -5.67 15.15 -5.19
N ILE A 101 -5.17 13.89 -5.33
CA ILE A 101 -6.00 12.73 -5.68
C ILE A 101 -7.09 12.49 -4.63
N ILE A 102 -6.73 12.48 -3.35
CA ILE A 102 -7.67 12.23 -2.25
C ILE A 102 -8.78 13.28 -2.25
N GLU A 103 -8.41 14.57 -2.29
CA GLU A 103 -9.35 15.69 -2.28
C GLU A 103 -10.32 15.64 -3.48
N LYS A 104 -9.80 15.37 -4.68
CA LYS A 104 -10.61 15.22 -5.89
C LYS A 104 -11.55 14.02 -5.80
N ILE A 105 -11.08 12.86 -5.33
CA ILE A 105 -11.92 11.68 -5.14
C ILE A 105 -13.01 11.99 -4.12
N ARG A 106 -12.67 12.54 -2.95
CA ARG A 106 -13.63 12.85 -1.88
C ARG A 106 -14.75 13.78 -2.37
N LYS A 107 -14.38 14.79 -3.16
CA LYS A 107 -15.34 15.70 -3.78
C LYS A 107 -16.37 14.98 -4.67
N GLU A 108 -15.93 13.98 -5.44
CA GLU A 108 -16.80 13.26 -6.40
C GLU A 108 -17.59 12.12 -5.77
N VAL A 109 -17.01 11.42 -4.79
CA VAL A 109 -17.67 10.25 -4.19
C VAL A 109 -18.48 10.59 -2.93
N GLY A 110 -18.30 11.77 -2.34
CA GLY A 110 -18.99 12.17 -1.10
C GLY A 110 -18.43 11.46 0.15
N ASN A 111 -19.09 11.66 1.31
CA ASN A 111 -18.60 11.19 2.61
C ASN A 111 -18.99 9.75 2.95
N ASP A 112 -19.97 9.18 2.27
CA ASP A 112 -20.47 7.82 2.54
C ASP A 112 -19.66 6.73 1.86
N PHE A 113 -18.64 7.08 1.08
CA PHE A 113 -17.78 6.16 0.36
C PHE A 113 -16.39 6.12 1.00
N ILE A 114 -15.96 4.94 1.44
CA ILE A 114 -14.70 4.78 2.17
C ILE A 114 -13.49 5.02 1.24
N ILE A 115 -12.57 5.86 1.68
CA ILE A 115 -11.26 6.07 1.04
C ILE A 115 -10.18 5.58 2.00
N SER A 116 -9.51 4.50 1.64
CA SER A 116 -8.30 4.00 2.32
C SER A 116 -7.05 4.46 1.58
N LEU A 117 -5.99 4.79 2.33
CA LEU A 117 -4.65 5.03 1.78
C LEU A 117 -3.69 3.97 2.26
N LYS A 118 -3.12 3.19 1.34
CA LYS A 118 -2.00 2.29 1.62
C LYS A 118 -0.69 3.01 1.35
N ILE A 119 0.16 3.13 2.37
CA ILE A 119 1.41 3.88 2.33
C ILE A 119 2.56 3.08 2.95
N ASN A 120 3.78 3.22 2.42
CA ASN A 120 4.97 2.71 3.07
C ASN A 120 5.34 3.55 4.28
N SER A 121 5.59 2.91 5.40
CA SER A 121 6.16 3.54 6.59
C SER A 121 7.68 3.62 6.54
N GLU A 122 8.27 2.75 5.74
CA GLU A 122 9.71 2.67 5.47
C GLU A 122 9.97 1.95 4.15
N ASP A 123 11.13 2.17 3.58
CA ASP A 123 11.49 1.65 2.27
C ASP A 123 12.74 0.75 2.31
N GLY A 124 13.44 0.73 3.43
CA GLY A 124 14.61 -0.11 3.65
C GLY A 124 15.84 0.29 2.82
N ILE A 125 15.87 1.53 2.32
CA ILE A 125 17.02 2.10 1.61
C ILE A 125 17.47 3.40 2.27
N GLU A 126 18.76 3.69 2.11
CA GLU A 126 19.34 4.95 2.57
C GLU A 126 18.70 6.15 1.85
N ASN A 127 18.42 7.23 2.59
CA ASN A 127 17.74 8.42 2.11
C ASN A 127 16.35 8.15 1.48
N GLY A 128 15.70 7.06 1.87
CA GLY A 128 14.30 6.79 1.56
C GLY A 128 13.34 7.69 2.31
N ILE A 129 12.08 7.26 2.43
CA ILE A 129 11.08 8.00 3.22
C ILE A 129 11.47 7.98 4.71
N SER A 130 11.54 9.16 5.33
CA SER A 130 11.78 9.27 6.77
C SER A 130 10.49 8.99 7.55
N GLU A 131 10.64 8.75 8.86
CA GLU A 131 9.47 8.61 9.75
C GLU A 131 8.63 9.88 9.77
N ASP A 132 9.27 11.05 9.78
CA ASP A 132 8.58 12.34 9.78
C ASP A 132 7.82 12.58 8.47
N ASP A 133 8.39 12.20 7.32
CA ASP A 133 7.72 12.24 6.02
C ASP A 133 6.47 11.35 6.01
N PHE A 134 6.58 10.14 6.53
CA PHE A 134 5.48 9.19 6.65
C PHE A 134 4.35 9.75 7.54
N ILE A 135 4.69 10.19 8.77
CA ILE A 135 3.72 10.76 9.71
C ILE A 135 3.04 11.99 9.13
N LEU A 136 3.81 12.90 8.52
CA LEU A 136 3.26 14.09 7.89
C LEU A 136 2.28 13.73 6.77
N THR A 137 2.65 12.78 5.91
CA THR A 137 1.78 12.33 4.80
C THR A 137 0.48 11.74 5.33
N CYS A 138 0.53 10.92 6.40
CA CYS A 138 -0.68 10.37 7.03
C CYS A 138 -1.60 11.46 7.59
N LYS A 139 -1.04 12.48 8.29
CA LYS A 139 -1.81 13.63 8.80
C LYS A 139 -2.45 14.45 7.68
N LEU A 140 -1.72 14.69 6.60
CA LEU A 140 -2.26 15.40 5.44
C LEU A 140 -3.38 14.61 4.78
N ALA A 141 -3.22 13.29 4.62
CA ALA A 141 -4.22 12.40 4.04
C ALA A 141 -5.51 12.37 4.87
N GLU A 142 -5.41 12.25 6.20
CA GLU A 142 -6.56 12.35 7.11
C GLU A 142 -7.31 13.68 6.91
N LYS A 143 -6.57 14.79 6.93
CA LYS A 143 -7.15 16.14 6.74
C LYS A 143 -7.84 16.30 5.39
N SER A 144 -7.38 15.60 4.37
CA SER A 144 -7.91 15.64 2.99
C SER A 144 -9.06 14.65 2.76
N GLY A 145 -9.47 13.89 3.79
CA GLY A 145 -10.68 13.07 3.77
C GLY A 145 -10.44 11.57 3.53
N VAL A 146 -9.26 11.05 3.90
CA VAL A 146 -9.04 9.60 4.03
C VAL A 146 -9.75 9.10 5.30
N ASP A 147 -10.39 7.94 5.21
CA ASP A 147 -11.11 7.31 6.33
C ASP A 147 -10.26 6.25 7.04
N ILE A 148 -9.27 5.66 6.37
CA ILE A 148 -8.44 4.57 6.92
C ILE A 148 -7.02 4.67 6.34
N ILE A 149 -5.99 4.50 7.19
CA ILE A 149 -4.60 4.35 6.75
C ILE A 149 -4.16 2.88 6.86
N GLN A 150 -3.67 2.29 5.76
CA GLN A 150 -3.02 0.99 5.77
C GLN A 150 -1.50 1.15 5.76
N VAL A 151 -0.85 0.77 6.86
CA VAL A 151 0.60 0.89 7.03
C VAL A 151 1.31 -0.32 6.46
N SER A 152 2.21 -0.07 5.51
CA SER A 152 2.99 -1.06 4.76
C SER A 152 4.48 -0.71 4.76
N GLY A 153 5.29 -1.45 4.00
CA GLY A 153 6.71 -1.20 3.78
C GLY A 153 7.35 -2.27 2.91
N MET A 154 8.69 -2.21 2.78
CA MET A 154 9.44 -3.08 1.87
C MET A 154 10.10 -4.30 2.55
N GLU A 155 9.93 -4.48 3.85
CA GLU A 155 10.52 -5.60 4.62
C GLU A 155 10.16 -7.00 4.08
N TRP A 156 9.04 -7.13 3.37
CA TRP A 156 8.62 -8.39 2.76
C TRP A 156 9.62 -8.94 1.74
N THR A 157 10.53 -8.11 1.23
CA THR A 157 11.58 -8.49 0.27
C THR A 157 12.79 -9.14 0.94
N LYS A 158 12.98 -8.95 2.25
CA LYS A 158 14.17 -9.40 3.00
C LYS A 158 14.19 -10.90 3.36
N GLY A 159 13.25 -11.71 2.86
CA GLY A 159 13.22 -13.15 3.10
C GLY A 159 12.33 -13.59 4.27
N LYS A 160 12.69 -14.67 4.97
CA LYS A 160 11.91 -15.19 6.08
C LYS A 160 12.08 -14.27 7.30
N ILE A 161 11.03 -13.57 7.67
CA ILE A 161 10.95 -12.83 8.93
C ILE A 161 10.52 -13.81 10.03
N ASP A 162 11.09 -13.70 11.22
CA ASP A 162 10.61 -14.44 12.40
C ASP A 162 9.10 -14.22 12.54
N SER A 163 8.37 -15.30 12.82
CA SER A 163 6.92 -15.25 12.89
C SER A 163 6.38 -14.35 14.02
N LYS A 164 7.19 -14.03 15.00
CA LYS A 164 6.83 -13.13 16.10
C LYS A 164 7.06 -11.65 15.79
N ILE A 165 7.75 -11.32 14.70
CA ILE A 165 8.04 -9.95 14.33
C ILE A 165 6.91 -9.42 13.45
N LEU A 166 6.30 -8.32 13.85
CA LEU A 166 5.40 -7.50 13.04
C LEU A 166 6.19 -6.31 12.50
N PRO A 167 6.69 -6.36 11.26
CA PRO A 167 7.73 -5.45 10.77
C PRO A 167 7.33 -3.97 10.77
N PHE A 168 6.03 -3.69 10.68
CA PHE A 168 5.52 -2.32 10.60
C PHE A 168 4.77 -1.88 11.87
N PHE A 169 4.87 -2.66 12.96
CA PHE A 169 4.07 -2.44 14.16
C PHE A 169 4.37 -1.09 14.82
N ASP A 170 5.63 -0.76 15.06
CA ASP A 170 5.99 0.46 15.78
C ASP A 170 5.55 1.72 15.02
N ARG A 171 5.69 1.70 13.69
CA ARG A 171 5.24 2.79 12.82
C ARG A 171 3.71 2.89 12.78
N ALA A 172 3.02 1.75 12.64
CA ALA A 172 1.56 1.70 12.67
C ALA A 172 0.99 2.14 14.02
N LYS A 173 1.58 1.68 15.13
CA LYS A 173 1.24 2.12 16.49
C LYS A 173 1.36 3.63 16.62
N LYS A 174 2.49 4.20 16.18
CA LYS A 174 2.74 5.64 16.29
C LYS A 174 1.69 6.47 15.55
N VAL A 175 1.32 6.11 14.34
CA VAL A 175 0.27 6.85 13.61
C VAL A 175 -1.11 6.58 14.17
N ALA A 176 -1.42 5.39 14.67
CA ALA A 176 -2.69 5.10 15.35
C ALA A 176 -2.89 5.89 16.65
N GLU A 177 -1.81 6.33 17.30
CA GLU A 177 -1.86 7.20 18.48
C GLU A 177 -2.08 8.67 18.12
N ILE A 178 -1.73 9.08 16.89
CA ILE A 178 -1.73 10.48 16.43
C ILE A 178 -3.00 10.82 15.64
N LEU A 179 -3.47 9.87 14.80
CA LEU A 179 -4.63 10.07 13.93
C LEU A 179 -5.94 9.82 14.69
N SER A 180 -7.01 10.42 14.21
CA SER A 180 -8.38 10.16 14.69
C SER A 180 -9.10 9.08 13.87
N ILE A 181 -8.54 8.68 12.75
CA ILE A 181 -9.06 7.62 11.86
C ILE A 181 -8.36 6.28 12.14
N PRO A 182 -9.04 5.14 11.89
CA PRO A 182 -8.47 3.82 12.12
C PRO A 182 -7.24 3.52 11.27
N VAL A 183 -6.39 2.64 11.81
CA VAL A 183 -5.17 2.18 11.16
C VAL A 183 -5.23 0.67 10.94
N ILE A 184 -4.87 0.23 9.74
CA ILE A 184 -4.70 -1.18 9.36
C ILE A 184 -3.22 -1.54 9.46
N LEU A 185 -2.88 -2.53 10.27
CA LEU A 185 -1.55 -3.14 10.30
C LEU A 185 -1.50 -4.31 9.33
N ILE A 186 -0.49 -4.35 8.46
CA ILE A 186 -0.19 -5.52 7.65
C ILE A 186 1.22 -6.06 7.95
N GLY A 187 1.50 -7.21 7.39
CA GLY A 187 2.83 -7.82 7.47
C GLY A 187 2.93 -8.89 8.54
N ASN A 188 3.29 -10.08 8.10
CA ASN A 188 3.60 -11.27 8.91
C ASN A 188 2.51 -11.77 9.89
N ILE A 189 1.27 -11.37 9.71
CA ILE A 189 0.14 -11.81 10.54
C ILE A 189 -0.26 -13.21 10.11
N ARG A 190 -0.01 -14.20 11.00
CA ARG A 190 -0.24 -15.62 10.73
C ARG A 190 -0.87 -16.39 11.87
N GLU A 191 -1.00 -15.78 13.02
CA GLU A 191 -1.55 -16.37 14.23
C GLU A 191 -2.30 -15.31 15.03
N VAL A 192 -3.28 -15.74 15.79
CA VAL A 192 -4.15 -14.86 16.60
C VAL A 192 -3.36 -14.13 17.66
N ASP A 193 -2.33 -14.76 18.25
CA ASP A 193 -1.50 -14.17 19.30
C ASP A 193 -0.82 -12.87 18.84
N THR A 194 -0.39 -12.78 17.58
CA THR A 194 0.20 -11.53 17.05
C THR A 194 -0.83 -10.42 16.88
N ILE A 195 -2.07 -10.76 16.55
CA ILE A 195 -3.20 -9.82 16.50
C ILE A 195 -3.52 -9.33 17.91
N GLN A 196 -3.65 -10.26 18.86
CA GLN A 196 -3.96 -9.94 20.25
C GLN A 196 -2.86 -9.08 20.88
N PHE A 197 -1.59 -9.38 20.59
CA PHE A 197 -0.47 -8.54 21.02
C PHE A 197 -0.63 -7.09 20.49
N ALA A 198 -0.92 -6.93 19.20
CA ALA A 198 -1.04 -5.60 18.62
C ALA A 198 -2.24 -4.82 19.21
N LEU A 199 -3.40 -5.48 19.38
CA LEU A 199 -4.59 -4.87 20.01
C LEU A 199 -4.31 -4.43 21.45
N ASN A 200 -3.61 -5.24 22.24
CA ASN A 200 -3.34 -4.95 23.66
C ASN A 200 -2.27 -3.84 23.84
N ASN A 201 -1.45 -3.56 22.82
CA ASN A 201 -0.29 -2.66 22.93
C ASN A 201 -0.38 -1.42 22.05
N SER A 202 -1.50 -1.19 21.36
CA SER A 202 -1.68 -0.03 20.46
C SER A 202 -3.16 0.30 20.26
N LYS A 203 -3.41 1.39 19.53
CA LYS A 203 -4.75 1.76 19.02
C LYS A 203 -5.02 1.24 17.60
N ILE A 204 -4.25 0.26 17.14
CA ILE A 204 -4.50 -0.39 15.84
C ILE A 204 -5.78 -1.19 15.92
N GLU A 205 -6.69 -1.02 14.96
CA GLU A 205 -8.02 -1.63 14.99
C GLU A 205 -8.20 -2.73 13.94
N TYR A 206 -7.46 -2.67 12.82
CA TYR A 206 -7.64 -3.57 11.70
C TYR A 206 -6.33 -4.23 11.26
N PHE A 207 -6.47 -5.42 10.65
CA PHE A 207 -5.34 -6.24 10.23
C PHE A 207 -5.52 -6.72 8.78
N GLY A 208 -4.47 -6.53 7.97
CA GLY A 208 -4.46 -7.01 6.60
C GLY A 208 -3.68 -8.31 6.46
N ILE A 209 -4.34 -9.36 5.98
CA ILE A 209 -3.78 -10.71 5.81
C ILE A 209 -3.83 -11.06 4.32
N ALA A 210 -2.68 -11.34 3.70
CA ALA A 210 -2.62 -11.68 2.27
C ALA A 210 -2.14 -13.13 2.04
N ARG A 211 -0.84 -13.39 2.15
CA ARG A 211 -0.27 -14.72 1.85
C ARG A 211 -0.86 -15.87 2.67
N PRO A 212 -1.16 -15.71 3.98
CA PRO A 212 -1.86 -16.75 4.72
C PRO A 212 -3.22 -17.13 4.12
N LEU A 213 -3.98 -16.15 3.62
CA LEU A 213 -5.28 -16.42 2.96
C LEU A 213 -5.13 -17.04 1.56
N ILE A 214 -4.02 -16.83 0.86
CA ILE A 214 -3.71 -17.58 -0.37
C ILE A 214 -3.39 -19.04 -0.03
N CYS A 215 -2.82 -19.30 1.14
CA CYS A 215 -2.51 -20.65 1.62
C CYS A 215 -3.77 -21.37 2.14
N GLU A 216 -4.58 -20.67 2.92
CA GLU A 216 -5.76 -21.20 3.61
C GLU A 216 -6.89 -20.16 3.52
N VAL A 217 -7.78 -20.33 2.55
CA VAL A 217 -8.87 -19.38 2.25
C VAL A 217 -9.85 -19.20 3.40
N ASP A 218 -9.96 -20.20 4.28
CA ASP A 218 -10.87 -20.25 5.42
C ASP A 218 -10.17 -19.91 6.77
N LEU A 219 -8.92 -19.43 6.75
CA LEU A 219 -8.12 -19.18 7.94
C LEU A 219 -8.84 -18.32 8.99
N VAL A 220 -9.38 -17.17 8.58
CA VAL A 220 -10.09 -16.27 9.49
C VAL A 220 -11.36 -16.92 10.02
N LYS A 221 -12.08 -17.68 9.20
CA LYS A 221 -13.24 -18.45 9.64
C LYS A 221 -12.88 -19.52 10.69
N LYS A 222 -11.73 -20.20 10.52
CA LYS A 222 -11.23 -21.15 11.52
C LYS A 222 -10.94 -20.44 12.84
N TRP A 223 -10.23 -19.34 12.82
CA TRP A 223 -9.96 -18.55 14.01
C TRP A 223 -11.23 -18.07 14.72
N ASN A 224 -12.21 -17.58 13.96
CA ASN A 224 -13.49 -17.17 14.50
C ASN A 224 -14.29 -18.33 15.15
N ASN A 225 -14.05 -19.56 14.71
CA ASN A 225 -14.67 -20.77 15.28
C ASN A 225 -13.84 -21.42 16.41
N GLY A 226 -12.79 -20.75 16.88
CA GLY A 226 -11.96 -21.22 18.00
C GLY A 226 -10.79 -22.15 17.61
N ASP A 227 -10.54 -22.42 16.33
CA ASP A 227 -9.32 -23.11 15.88
C ASP A 227 -8.20 -22.09 15.64
N PHE A 228 -7.50 -21.73 16.72
CA PHE A 228 -6.45 -20.70 16.74
C PHE A 228 -5.09 -21.20 16.22
N LYS A 229 -5.07 -22.32 15.50
CA LYS A 229 -3.81 -22.79 14.89
C LYS A 229 -3.21 -21.74 13.99
N LYS A 230 -1.89 -21.62 14.07
CA LYS A 230 -1.10 -20.79 13.19
C LYS A 230 -1.28 -21.22 11.73
N SER A 231 -1.31 -20.23 10.82
CA SER A 231 -1.35 -20.51 9.39
C SER A 231 -0.16 -21.33 8.92
N ASN A 232 -0.42 -22.28 8.01
CA ASN A 232 0.59 -23.10 7.34
C ASN A 232 1.48 -22.29 6.36
N CYS A 233 1.16 -21.03 6.09
CA CYS A 233 1.95 -20.18 5.20
C CYS A 233 3.38 -19.98 5.71
N ILE A 234 4.38 -20.48 4.98
CA ILE A 234 5.81 -20.37 5.32
C ILE A 234 6.50 -19.15 4.71
N SER A 235 5.77 -18.22 4.11
CA SER A 235 6.30 -17.03 3.42
C SER A 235 7.37 -17.32 2.37
N CYS A 236 7.29 -18.41 1.67
CA CYS A 236 8.23 -18.77 0.58
C CYS A 236 8.10 -17.85 -0.65
N ASN A 237 7.10 -16.97 -0.69
CA ASN A 237 6.82 -16.02 -1.77
C ASN A 237 6.53 -16.64 -3.15
N THR A 238 6.35 -17.96 -3.24
CA THR A 238 6.07 -18.66 -4.52
C THR A 238 4.77 -18.19 -5.15
N CYS A 239 3.75 -17.86 -4.33
CA CYS A 239 2.48 -17.30 -4.78
C CYS A 239 2.59 -15.91 -5.42
N LEU A 240 3.68 -15.17 -5.16
CA LEU A 240 3.97 -13.86 -5.76
C LEU A 240 4.78 -13.96 -7.05
N LYS A 241 5.27 -15.16 -7.41
CA LYS A 241 6.11 -15.40 -8.59
C LYS A 241 5.26 -15.87 -9.77
N LYS A 242 5.51 -17.07 -10.27
CA LYS A 242 5.01 -17.55 -11.56
C LYS A 242 3.56 -18.08 -11.54
N TYR A 243 3.01 -18.45 -10.39
CA TYR A 243 1.79 -19.28 -10.37
C TYR A 243 0.60 -18.69 -9.64
N SER A 244 0.74 -17.57 -8.95
CA SER A 244 -0.33 -16.95 -8.11
C SER A 244 -1.03 -17.93 -7.15
N THR A 245 -0.41 -19.09 -6.88
CA THR A 245 -0.96 -20.18 -6.04
C THR A 245 0.03 -20.59 -4.97
N CYS A 246 -0.49 -21.10 -3.84
CA CYS A 246 0.35 -21.60 -2.77
C CYS A 246 0.99 -22.96 -3.15
N VAL A 247 2.24 -23.17 -2.70
CA VAL A 247 2.94 -24.47 -2.89
C VAL A 247 2.20 -25.64 -2.24
N PHE A 248 1.44 -25.37 -1.18
CA PHE A 248 0.61 -26.39 -0.51
C PHE A 248 -0.70 -26.68 -1.24
N ASN A 249 -1.12 -25.82 -2.18
CA ASN A 249 -2.38 -25.95 -2.92
C ASN A 249 -2.14 -26.34 -4.39
N LYS A 250 -1.04 -27.02 -4.70
CA LYS A 250 -0.66 -27.39 -6.08
C LYS A 250 -1.74 -28.17 -6.85
N ASN A 251 -2.62 -28.87 -6.16
CA ASN A 251 -3.72 -29.63 -6.77
C ASN A 251 -5.02 -28.83 -6.93
N GLN A 252 -5.10 -27.65 -6.37
CA GLN A 252 -6.21 -26.71 -6.55
C GLN A 252 -5.83 -25.66 -7.58
N ARG A 253 -5.77 -26.04 -8.86
CA ARG A 253 -5.81 -25.04 -9.94
C ARG A 253 -7.22 -24.42 -9.93
N LEU A 254 -7.35 -23.25 -9.30
CA LEU A 254 -8.63 -22.54 -9.21
C LEU A 254 -9.05 -21.91 -10.54
N TYR A 255 -8.19 -21.95 -11.57
CA TYR A 255 -8.54 -21.52 -12.94
C TYR A 255 -7.79 -22.39 -13.97
N PRO A 256 -8.44 -22.71 -15.11
CA PRO A 256 -7.83 -23.46 -16.21
C PRO A 256 -6.72 -22.66 -16.90
#